data_543ed5fbdd1a5bd0b5905ae481b42655
#
_entry.id   543ed5fbdd1a5bd0b5905ae481b42655
#
_cell.length_a   1.000
_cell.length_b   1.000
_cell.length_c   1.000
_cell.angle_alpha   90.00
_cell.angle_beta   90.00
_cell.angle_gamma   90.00
#
_symmetry.space_group_name_H-M   'P 1'
#
loop_
_entity.id
_entity.type
_entity.pdbx_description
1 polymer ?
#
loop_
_entity_poly.entity_id
_entity_poly.type
_entity_poly.pdbx_seq_one_letter_code
_entity_poly.pdbx_strand_id
1 'polypeptide(L)'
;MKHLFQSILIAIVVMASGMSVMAKTDSSERLSREELALKQAQYISQELALDKETADKYVETYCAYQQEVWALGPRKNLTTEQRLERSQQILDLRKKYNAIYGGFLTEQQLDKAYKLEKRLLDRMGKNKAKRKGHKSHR
;
A
#
# COMPACT_ATOMS: atom_id res chain seq x y z
N MET A 1 17.44 -11.92 -15.56
CA MET A 1 16.64 -11.49 -14.40
C MET A 1 16.83 -10.03 -14.00
N LYS A 2 18.04 -9.47 -14.09
CA LYS A 2 18.28 -8.06 -13.76
C LYS A 2 17.59 -7.06 -14.69
N HIS A 3 17.33 -7.42 -15.94
CA HIS A 3 16.71 -6.53 -16.93
C HIS A 3 15.18 -6.37 -16.75
N LEU A 4 14.49 -7.34 -16.17
CA LEU A 4 13.05 -7.27 -15.89
C LEU A 4 12.73 -6.26 -14.77
N PHE A 5 13.58 -6.19 -13.76
CA PHE A 5 13.43 -5.23 -12.66
C PHE A 5 13.68 -3.78 -13.11
N GLN A 6 14.64 -3.56 -13.99
CA GLN A 6 14.91 -2.23 -14.54
C GLN A 6 13.79 -1.71 -15.43
N SER A 7 13.15 -2.58 -16.20
CA SER A 7 12.02 -2.21 -17.06
C SER A 7 10.79 -1.81 -16.26
N ILE A 8 10.54 -2.48 -15.13
CA ILE A 8 9.43 -2.16 -14.21
C ILE A 8 9.68 -0.82 -13.50
N LEU A 9 10.92 -0.58 -13.09
CA LEU A 9 11.33 0.68 -12.46
C LEU A 9 11.12 1.89 -13.37
N ILE A 10 11.46 1.77 -14.63
CA ILE A 10 11.30 2.83 -15.63
C ILE A 10 9.82 3.13 -15.87
N ALA A 11 8.97 2.10 -15.91
CA ALA A 11 7.53 2.26 -16.10
C ALA A 11 6.86 2.99 -14.91
N ILE A 12 7.29 2.69 -13.68
CA ILE A 12 6.77 3.32 -12.46
C ILE A 12 7.20 4.79 -12.37
N VAL A 13 8.44 5.10 -12.74
CA VAL A 13 8.94 6.48 -12.74
C VAL A 13 8.21 7.35 -13.77
N VAL A 14 7.90 6.80 -14.93
CA VAL A 14 7.14 7.51 -15.96
C VAL A 14 5.70 7.77 -15.51
N MET A 15 5.08 6.83 -14.81
CA MET A 15 3.73 7.03 -14.26
C MET A 15 3.71 8.06 -13.12
N ALA A 16 4.75 8.10 -12.28
CA ALA A 16 4.84 9.05 -11.19
C ALA A 16 4.97 10.50 -11.69
N SER A 17 5.68 10.72 -12.78
CA SER A 17 5.82 12.06 -13.34
C SER A 17 4.56 12.54 -14.10
N GLY A 18 3.77 11.64 -14.65
CA GLY A 18 2.49 11.99 -15.27
C GLY A 18 1.38 12.32 -14.28
N MET A 19 1.41 11.71 -13.10
CA MET A 19 0.38 11.93 -12.08
C MET A 19 0.52 13.25 -11.32
N SER A 20 1.72 13.82 -11.24
CA SER A 20 1.94 15.07 -10.51
C SER A 20 1.29 16.29 -11.15
N VAL A 21 1.02 16.24 -12.44
CA VAL A 21 0.37 17.34 -13.18
C VAL A 21 -1.15 17.29 -13.05
N MET A 22 -1.74 16.11 -12.96
CA MET A 22 -3.19 15.94 -12.81
C MET A 22 -3.70 16.16 -11.38
N ALA A 23 -2.86 15.97 -10.38
CA ALA A 23 -3.23 16.11 -8.98
C ALA A 23 -3.55 17.54 -8.56
N LYS A 24 -3.21 18.54 -9.36
CA LYS A 24 -3.46 19.96 -9.05
C LYS A 24 -4.85 20.48 -9.40
N THR A 25 -5.59 19.77 -10.23
CA THR A 25 -6.90 20.25 -10.72
C THR A 25 -8.10 19.71 -9.94
N ASP A 26 -7.97 18.54 -9.29
CA ASP A 26 -9.05 17.95 -8.50
C ASP A 26 -8.68 17.80 -7.03
N SER A 27 -7.88 18.70 -6.52
CA SER A 27 -7.12 18.55 -5.30
C SER A 27 -7.92 18.51 -4.01
N SER A 28 -9.22 18.65 -4.05
CA SER A 28 -9.83 18.95 -2.77
C SER A 28 -10.35 17.75 -2.00
N GLU A 29 -10.52 16.56 -2.57
CA GLU A 29 -11.42 15.70 -1.83
C GLU A 29 -11.06 14.23 -1.66
N ARG A 30 -10.41 13.57 -2.58
CA ARG A 30 -10.05 12.16 -2.38
C ARG A 30 -8.82 11.76 -3.17
N LEU A 31 -7.80 11.36 -2.46
CA LEU A 31 -6.69 10.65 -3.06
C LEU A 31 -7.19 9.34 -3.67
N SER A 32 -6.71 9.00 -4.87
CA SER A 32 -6.92 7.67 -5.41
C SER A 32 -6.28 6.63 -4.48
N ARG A 33 -6.71 5.38 -4.58
CA ARG A 33 -6.11 4.30 -3.78
C ARG A 33 -4.61 4.13 -4.09
N GLU A 34 -4.22 4.39 -5.32
CA GLU A 34 -2.82 4.35 -5.76
C GLU A 34 -1.99 5.45 -5.11
N GLU A 35 -2.49 6.67 -5.10
CA GLU A 35 -1.84 7.81 -4.43
C GLU A 35 -1.76 7.60 -2.93
N LEU A 36 -2.81 7.06 -2.33
CA LEU A 36 -2.83 6.76 -0.91
C LEU A 36 -1.80 5.69 -0.54
N ALA A 37 -1.72 4.62 -1.33
CA ALA A 37 -0.72 3.57 -1.13
C ALA A 37 0.69 4.13 -1.25
N LEU A 38 0.95 4.98 -2.23
CA LEU A 38 2.24 5.63 -2.42
C LEU A 38 2.61 6.49 -1.21
N LYS A 39 1.70 7.31 -0.72
CA LYS A 39 1.93 8.15 0.47
C LYS A 39 2.17 7.33 1.73
N GLN A 40 1.42 6.26 1.92
CA GLN A 40 1.62 5.34 3.04
C GLN A 40 3.01 4.70 2.99
N ALA A 41 3.42 4.22 1.82
CA ALA A 41 4.72 3.61 1.63
C ALA A 41 5.86 4.61 1.88
N GLN A 42 5.72 5.83 1.38
CA GLN A 42 6.71 6.90 1.61
C GLN A 42 6.81 7.25 3.10
N TYR A 43 5.69 7.37 3.78
CA TYR A 43 5.66 7.63 5.22
C TYR A 43 6.38 6.53 6.01
N ILE A 44 6.07 5.27 5.72
CA ILE A 44 6.70 4.13 6.40
C ILE A 44 8.21 4.10 6.12
N SER A 45 8.62 4.34 4.89
CA SER A 45 10.04 4.34 4.54
C SER A 45 10.81 5.45 5.27
N GLN A 46 10.20 6.61 5.46
CA GLN A 46 10.78 7.72 6.23
C GLN A 46 10.89 7.37 7.72
N GLU A 47 9.84 6.78 8.29
CA GLU A 47 9.84 6.35 9.69
C GLU A 47 10.86 5.24 9.97
N LEU A 48 11.16 4.41 8.98
CA LEU A 48 12.21 3.39 9.06
C LEU A 48 13.61 3.97 8.86
N ALA A 49 13.72 5.24 8.49
CA ALA A 49 14.98 5.92 8.17
C ALA A 49 15.81 5.16 7.12
N LEU A 50 15.14 4.65 6.09
CA LEU A 50 15.80 3.94 5.00
C LEU A 50 16.60 4.92 4.12
N ASP A 51 17.73 4.44 3.58
CA ASP A 51 18.43 5.20 2.56
C ASP A 51 17.58 5.29 1.29
N LYS A 52 17.94 6.17 0.37
CA LYS A 52 17.14 6.43 -0.83
C LYS A 52 16.91 5.18 -1.65
N GLU A 53 17.92 4.37 -1.88
CA GLU A 53 17.83 3.15 -2.67
C GLU A 53 16.90 2.13 -2.04
N THR A 54 17.05 1.89 -0.75
CA THR A 54 16.21 0.96 0.01
C THR A 54 14.78 1.49 0.14
N ALA A 55 14.61 2.79 0.35
CA ALA A 55 13.29 3.42 0.40
C ALA A 55 12.55 3.26 -0.92
N ASP A 56 13.22 3.47 -2.06
CA ASP A 56 12.61 3.30 -3.37
C ASP A 56 12.17 1.85 -3.60
N LYS A 57 12.99 0.88 -3.20
CA LYS A 57 12.63 -0.55 -3.26
C LYS A 57 11.42 -0.86 -2.37
N TYR A 58 11.37 -0.30 -1.18
CA TYR A 58 10.26 -0.49 -0.25
C TYR A 58 8.96 0.05 -0.83
N VAL A 59 8.97 1.28 -1.33
CA VAL A 59 7.80 1.92 -1.92
C VAL A 59 7.29 1.13 -3.12
N GLU A 60 8.17 0.72 -4.01
CA GLU A 60 7.83 -0.10 -5.17
C GLU A 60 7.19 -1.43 -4.77
N THR A 61 7.80 -2.13 -3.82
CA THR A 61 7.32 -3.43 -3.33
C THR A 61 5.96 -3.28 -2.63
N TYR A 62 5.80 -2.25 -1.80
CA TYR A 62 4.54 -1.97 -1.11
C TYR A 62 3.40 -1.71 -2.10
N CYS A 63 3.62 -0.87 -3.10
CA CYS A 63 2.62 -0.56 -4.11
C CYS A 63 2.26 -1.79 -4.95
N ALA A 64 3.24 -2.61 -5.30
CA ALA A 64 3.01 -3.86 -6.03
C ALA A 64 2.14 -4.83 -5.20
N TYR A 65 2.41 -4.96 -3.91
CA TYR A 65 1.59 -5.75 -3.00
C TYR A 65 0.14 -5.26 -2.97
N GLN A 66 -0.06 -3.96 -2.84
CA GLN A 66 -1.41 -3.39 -2.82
C GLN A 66 -2.17 -3.65 -4.10
N GLN A 67 -1.51 -3.56 -5.26
CA GLN A 67 -2.13 -3.87 -6.54
C GLN A 67 -2.60 -5.33 -6.62
N GLU A 68 -1.81 -6.27 -6.13
CA GLU A 68 -2.20 -7.68 -6.09
C GLU A 68 -3.39 -7.91 -5.14
N VAL A 69 -3.44 -7.22 -4.01
CA VAL A 69 -4.59 -7.27 -3.11
C VAL A 69 -5.85 -6.72 -3.78
N TRP A 70 -5.75 -5.60 -4.47
CA TRP A 70 -6.89 -5.02 -5.20
C TRP A 70 -7.39 -5.92 -6.32
N ALA A 71 -6.49 -6.66 -6.97
CA ALA A 71 -6.86 -7.62 -8.02
C ALA A 71 -7.71 -8.78 -7.52
N LEU A 72 -7.76 -9.03 -6.21
CA LEU A 72 -8.65 -10.03 -5.62
C LEU A 72 -10.13 -9.63 -5.68
N GLY A 73 -10.42 -8.38 -6.03
CA GLY A 73 -11.79 -7.89 -6.18
C GLY A 73 -12.36 -7.25 -4.91
N PRO A 74 -13.64 -6.86 -4.94
CA PRO A 74 -14.28 -6.14 -3.85
C PRO A 74 -14.48 -7.02 -2.60
N ARG A 75 -14.53 -6.37 -1.43
CA ARG A 75 -14.78 -7.04 -0.15
C ARG A 75 -16.24 -7.18 0.19
N LYS A 76 -17.11 -6.50 -0.54
CA LYS A 76 -18.55 -6.45 -0.25
C LYS A 76 -19.28 -7.66 -0.80
N ASN A 77 -20.32 -8.08 -0.09
CA ASN A 77 -21.25 -9.14 -0.52
C ASN A 77 -20.59 -10.51 -0.74
N LEU A 78 -19.55 -10.79 0.02
CA LEU A 78 -18.89 -12.10 -0.01
C LEU A 78 -19.59 -13.08 0.94
N THR A 79 -19.73 -14.33 0.50
CA THR A 79 -20.14 -15.43 1.38
C THR A 79 -19.04 -15.72 2.42
N THR A 80 -19.37 -16.49 3.45
CA THR A 80 -18.38 -16.90 4.46
C THR A 80 -17.22 -17.65 3.82
N GLU A 81 -17.52 -18.58 2.91
CA GLU A 81 -16.50 -19.33 2.18
C GLU A 81 -15.60 -18.43 1.35
N GLN A 82 -16.17 -17.49 0.61
CA GLN A 82 -15.41 -16.51 -0.18
C GLN A 82 -14.52 -15.63 0.69
N ARG A 83 -14.96 -15.26 1.90
CA ARG A 83 -14.13 -14.50 2.84
C ARG A 83 -12.93 -15.30 3.34
N LEU A 84 -13.15 -16.58 3.64
CA LEU A 84 -12.07 -17.47 4.06
C LEU A 84 -11.04 -17.66 2.94
N GLU A 85 -11.51 -17.90 1.73
CA GLU A 85 -10.65 -18.02 0.54
C GLU A 85 -9.84 -16.75 0.33
N ARG A 86 -10.48 -15.57 0.40
CA ARG A 86 -9.79 -14.28 0.27
C ARG A 86 -8.74 -14.09 1.37
N SER A 87 -9.06 -14.47 2.61
CA SER A 87 -8.10 -14.39 3.72
C SER A 87 -6.88 -15.26 3.46
N GLN A 88 -7.08 -16.45 2.91
CA GLN A 88 -5.98 -17.33 2.53
C GLN A 88 -5.13 -16.73 1.40
N GLN A 89 -5.76 -16.15 0.40
CA GLN A 89 -5.07 -15.49 -0.71
C GLN A 89 -4.22 -14.31 -0.21
N ILE A 90 -4.75 -13.51 0.70
CA ILE A 90 -4.02 -12.39 1.31
C ILE A 90 -2.82 -12.92 2.13
N LEU A 91 -3.03 -13.98 2.90
CA LEU A 91 -1.93 -14.61 3.65
C LEU A 91 -0.81 -15.11 2.75
N ASP A 92 -1.16 -15.73 1.63
CA ASP A 92 -0.19 -16.20 0.64
C ASP A 92 0.58 -15.03 0.01
N LEU A 93 -0.10 -13.93 -0.32
CA LEU A 93 0.54 -12.70 -0.78
C LEU A 93 1.48 -12.12 0.27
N ARG A 94 1.08 -12.09 1.54
CA ARG A 94 1.93 -11.62 2.64
C ARG A 94 3.21 -12.45 2.74
N LYS A 95 3.11 -13.76 2.65
CA LYS A 95 4.29 -14.64 2.66
C LYS A 95 5.22 -14.38 1.48
N LYS A 96 4.66 -14.22 0.30
CA LYS A 96 5.41 -13.88 -0.92
C LYS A 96 6.19 -12.57 -0.76
N TYR A 97 5.50 -11.53 -0.31
CA TYR A 97 6.13 -10.20 -0.15
C TYR A 97 7.07 -10.11 1.04
N ASN A 98 6.84 -10.88 2.11
CA ASN A 98 7.80 -11.01 3.19
C ASN A 98 9.16 -11.51 2.69
N ALA A 99 9.15 -12.49 1.79
CA ALA A 99 10.37 -13.00 1.20
C ALA A 99 11.08 -11.93 0.36
N ILE A 100 10.33 -11.11 -0.37
CA ILE A 100 10.88 -10.00 -1.16
C ILE A 100 11.49 -8.94 -0.24
N TYR A 101 10.76 -8.51 0.80
CA TYR A 101 11.25 -7.54 1.78
C TYR A 101 12.50 -8.04 2.49
N GLY A 102 12.56 -9.32 2.82
CA GLY A 102 13.72 -9.93 3.49
C GLY A 102 15.01 -9.87 2.66
N GLY A 103 14.92 -9.60 1.36
CA GLY A 103 16.08 -9.40 0.50
C GLY A 103 16.75 -8.03 0.68
N PHE A 104 16.07 -7.04 1.30
CA PHE A 104 16.64 -5.70 1.47
C PHE A 104 16.28 -5.02 2.81
N LEU A 105 15.41 -5.60 3.62
CA LEU A 105 15.09 -5.11 4.97
C LEU A 105 15.58 -6.11 6.02
N THR A 106 15.98 -5.61 7.17
CA THR A 106 16.23 -6.45 8.35
C THR A 106 14.90 -6.90 8.96
N GLU A 107 14.92 -7.95 9.78
CA GLU A 107 13.72 -8.39 10.50
C GLU A 107 13.11 -7.29 11.37
N GLN A 108 13.96 -6.50 12.02
CA GLN A 108 13.52 -5.37 12.84
C GLN A 108 12.83 -4.30 12.02
N GLN A 109 13.38 -3.97 10.84
CA GLN A 109 12.77 -3.02 9.92
C GLN A 109 11.43 -3.52 9.40
N LEU A 110 11.35 -4.78 9.04
CA LEU A 110 10.12 -5.39 8.54
C LEU A 110 9.03 -5.41 9.63
N ASP A 111 9.37 -5.79 10.84
CA ASP A 111 8.44 -5.78 11.98
C ASP A 111 7.92 -4.37 12.25
N LYS A 112 8.81 -3.38 12.27
CA LYS A 112 8.43 -1.97 12.45
C LYS A 112 7.55 -1.48 11.30
N ALA A 113 7.83 -1.87 10.07
CA ALA A 113 7.01 -1.54 8.91
C ALA A 113 5.57 -2.03 9.06
N TYR A 114 5.37 -3.28 9.48
CA TYR A 114 4.03 -3.82 9.74
C TYR A 114 3.30 -3.12 10.86
N LYS A 115 3.99 -2.77 11.94
CA LYS A 115 3.39 -2.02 13.04
C LYS A 115 2.94 -0.63 12.59
N LEU A 116 3.73 0.04 11.76
CA LEU A 116 3.39 1.34 11.20
C LEU A 116 2.20 1.25 10.24
N GLU A 117 2.19 0.25 9.36
CA GLU A 117 1.05 -0.01 8.46
C GLU A 117 -0.23 -0.23 9.25
N LYS A 118 -0.20 -1.07 10.27
CA LYS A 118 -1.35 -1.34 11.13
C LYS A 118 -1.86 -0.06 11.80
N ARG A 119 -0.99 0.79 12.31
CA ARG A 119 -1.38 2.07 12.91
C ARG A 119 -2.06 2.98 11.91
N LEU A 120 -1.55 3.05 10.67
CA LEU A 120 -2.17 3.85 9.61
C LEU A 120 -3.58 3.35 9.28
N LEU A 121 -3.75 2.04 9.14
CA LEU A 121 -5.05 1.44 8.85
C LEU A 121 -6.04 1.66 10.00
N ASP A 122 -5.60 1.54 11.24
CA ASP A 122 -6.44 1.79 12.42
C ASP A 122 -6.91 3.25 12.47
N ARG A 123 -6.03 4.21 12.18
CA ARG A 123 -6.38 5.64 12.11
C ARG A 123 -7.40 5.92 11.01
N MET A 124 -7.23 5.31 9.85
CA MET A 124 -8.17 5.45 8.72
C MET A 124 -9.54 4.89 9.08
N GLY A 125 -9.59 3.74 9.74
CA GLY A 125 -10.83 3.13 10.21
C GLY A 125 -11.56 4.03 11.21
N LYS A 126 -10.86 4.61 12.18
CA LYS A 126 -11.44 5.55 13.15
C LYS A 126 -11.98 6.82 12.51
N ASN A 127 -11.25 7.39 11.57
CA ASN A 127 -11.68 8.59 10.85
C ASN A 127 -12.92 8.33 10.01
N LYS A 128 -13.01 7.17 9.38
CA LYS A 128 -14.18 6.76 8.62
C LYS A 128 -15.41 6.56 9.52
N ALA A 129 -15.23 5.97 10.69
CA ALA A 129 -16.30 5.79 11.68
C ALA A 129 -16.82 7.15 12.22
N LYS A 130 -15.92 8.09 12.51
CA LYS A 130 -16.28 9.45 12.93
C LYS A 130 -17.09 10.19 11.87
N ARG A 131 -16.72 10.07 10.59
CA ARG A 131 -17.46 10.69 9.48
C ARG A 131 -18.86 10.11 9.33
N LYS A 132 -19.04 8.80 9.53
CA LYS A 132 -20.35 8.15 9.48
C LYS A 132 -21.24 8.57 10.66
N GLY A 133 -20.68 8.68 11.86
CA GLY A 133 -21.38 9.13 13.05
C GLY A 133 -21.90 10.57 12.94
N HIS A 134 -21.17 11.44 12.25
CA HIS A 134 -21.58 12.84 12.06
C HIS A 134 -22.72 13.00 11.06
N LYS A 135 -22.83 12.08 10.09
CA LYS A 135 -23.92 12.10 9.09
C LYS A 135 -25.24 11.56 9.63
N SER A 136 -25.25 10.78 10.70
CA SER A 136 -26.47 10.20 11.26
C SER A 136 -27.21 11.12 12.23
N HIS A 137 -26.63 12.25 12.61
CA HIS A 137 -27.26 13.25 13.49
C HIS A 137 -27.89 14.44 12.74
N ARG A 138 -27.98 14.36 11.43
CA ARG A 138 -28.73 15.33 10.62
C ARG A 138 -29.96 14.64 10.01
#